data_d90d65d345869bc56e7eab60045d5a48
#
_entry.id   d90d65d345869bc56e7eab60045d5a48
#
_cell.length_a   1.000
_cell.length_b   1.000
_cell.length_c   1.000
_cell.angle_alpha   90.00
_cell.angle_beta   90.00
_cell.angle_gamma   90.00
#
_symmetry.space_group_name_H-M   'P 1'
#
loop_
_entity.id
_entity.type
_entity.pdbx_description
1 polymer ?
#
loop_
_entity_poly.entity_id
_entity_poly.type
_entity_poly.pdbx_seq_one_letter_code
_entity_poly.pdbx_strand_id
1 'polypeptide(L)'
;MIEEKIIVGENTKYPLNGLLTLPDNITTPVPAVVFVHGSGASNMDEKVGKLTPFKDLAQGLARHGIASVRYDKRSFAHGFKLLMDKSQDVTVKIETIDDAIMATELLREDPRINPERVFIIGHSMGGMLSPRIDAEDGNYAGLIIMAGSPRKLEEIILKNPADASHSD
;
A
#
# COMPACT_ATOMS: atom_id res chain seq x y z
N MET A 1 -17.54 -3.91 -12.21
CA MET A 1 -16.14 -3.55 -11.95
C MET A 1 -15.22 -4.45 -12.74
N ILE A 2 -14.08 -3.93 -13.11
CA ILE A 2 -13.05 -4.60 -13.91
C ILE A 2 -11.81 -4.73 -13.02
N GLU A 3 -11.14 -5.89 -13.04
CA GLU A 3 -9.84 -6.09 -12.39
C GLU A 3 -8.79 -6.43 -13.46
N GLU A 4 -7.76 -5.61 -13.55
CA GLU A 4 -6.66 -5.75 -14.50
C GLU A 4 -5.36 -6.07 -13.76
N LYS A 5 -4.62 -7.07 -14.24
CA LYS A 5 -3.29 -7.38 -13.68
C LYS A 5 -2.29 -6.32 -14.08
N ILE A 6 -1.53 -5.87 -13.12
CA ILE A 6 -0.46 -4.88 -13.30
C ILE A 6 0.83 -5.36 -12.62
N ILE A 7 1.94 -4.75 -12.98
CA ILE A 7 3.23 -4.94 -12.31
C ILE A 7 3.71 -3.60 -11.80
N VAL A 8 3.80 -3.45 -10.48
CA VAL A 8 4.40 -2.28 -9.85
C VAL A 8 5.93 -2.41 -9.92
N GLY A 9 6.60 -1.39 -10.42
CA GLY A 9 8.04 -1.39 -10.60
C GLY A 9 8.57 -2.44 -11.60
N GLU A 10 7.91 -2.61 -12.75
CA GLU A 10 8.20 -3.63 -13.75
C GLU A 10 9.69 -3.67 -14.17
N ASN A 11 10.31 -2.50 -14.29
CA ASN A 11 11.72 -2.37 -14.71
C ASN A 11 12.69 -2.31 -13.53
N THR A 12 12.26 -2.65 -12.32
CA THR A 12 13.10 -2.65 -11.12
C THR A 12 13.66 -4.05 -10.81
N LYS A 13 14.54 -4.13 -9.83
CA LYS A 13 15.07 -5.39 -9.30
C LYS A 13 14.00 -6.27 -8.65
N TYR A 14 12.90 -5.67 -8.17
CA TYR A 14 11.86 -6.30 -7.37
C TYR A 14 10.46 -5.92 -7.88
N PRO A 15 10.06 -6.38 -9.08
CA PRO A 15 8.72 -6.12 -9.61
C PRO A 15 7.67 -6.82 -8.75
N LEU A 16 6.53 -6.16 -8.54
CA LEU A 16 5.45 -6.64 -7.68
C LEU A 16 4.18 -6.88 -8.47
N ASN A 17 3.58 -8.05 -8.32
CA ASN A 17 2.26 -8.31 -8.87
C ASN A 17 1.22 -7.43 -8.17
N GLY A 18 0.29 -6.91 -8.94
CA GLY A 18 -0.80 -6.10 -8.43
C GLY A 18 -2.06 -6.22 -9.27
N LEU A 19 -3.10 -5.57 -8.80
CA LEU A 19 -4.40 -5.45 -9.47
C LEU A 19 -4.84 -3.98 -9.47
N LEU A 20 -5.19 -3.50 -10.64
CA LEU A 20 -5.94 -2.28 -10.83
C LEU A 20 -7.43 -2.65 -10.86
N THR A 21 -8.18 -2.15 -9.89
CA THR A 21 -9.63 -2.34 -9.81
C THR A 21 -10.32 -1.07 -10.27
N LEU A 22 -11.17 -1.18 -11.28
CA LEU A 22 -11.84 -0.06 -11.95
C LEU A 22 -13.37 -0.17 -11.80
N PRO A 23 -14.07 0.96 -11.70
CA PRO A 23 -15.51 1.02 -11.89
C PRO A 23 -15.95 0.53 -13.26
N ASP A 24 -17.21 0.10 -13.38
CA ASP A 24 -17.82 -0.10 -14.71
C ASP A 24 -18.11 1.25 -15.38
N ASN A 25 -18.12 1.25 -16.71
CA ASN A 25 -18.61 2.36 -17.54
C ASN A 25 -17.97 3.73 -17.22
N ILE A 26 -16.65 3.78 -17.15
CA ILE A 26 -15.91 5.04 -16.98
C ILE A 26 -16.09 5.90 -18.22
N THR A 27 -16.76 7.04 -18.08
CA THR A 27 -16.97 8.04 -19.16
C THR A 27 -16.11 9.29 -18.99
N THR A 28 -15.64 9.52 -17.77
CA THR A 28 -14.71 10.61 -17.40
C THR A 28 -13.70 10.07 -16.39
N PRO A 29 -12.48 10.63 -16.35
CA PRO A 29 -11.48 10.18 -15.40
C PRO A 29 -11.98 10.18 -13.96
N VAL A 30 -11.81 9.05 -13.26
CA VAL A 30 -12.31 8.80 -11.90
C VAL A 30 -11.23 9.03 -10.84
N PRO A 31 -11.60 9.32 -9.58
CA PRO A 31 -10.65 9.29 -8.47
C PRO A 31 -10.12 7.88 -8.24
N ALA A 32 -8.93 7.79 -7.66
CA ALA A 32 -8.30 6.52 -7.37
C ALA A 32 -7.63 6.47 -5.99
N VAL A 33 -7.39 5.26 -5.50
CA VAL A 33 -6.75 4.98 -4.22
C VAL A 33 -5.57 4.03 -4.40
N VAL A 34 -4.46 4.32 -3.72
CA VAL A 34 -3.34 3.40 -3.50
C VAL A 34 -3.49 2.77 -2.12
N PHE A 35 -3.45 1.44 -2.04
CA PHE A 35 -3.41 0.74 -0.76
C PHE A 35 -1.98 0.55 -0.28
N VAL A 36 -1.70 0.90 0.98
CA VAL A 36 -0.39 0.75 1.63
C VAL A 36 -0.50 -0.15 2.83
N HIS A 37 0.24 -1.26 2.77
CA HIS A 37 0.18 -2.36 3.75
C HIS A 37 0.69 -2.00 5.14
N GLY A 38 0.18 -2.76 6.12
CA GLY A 38 0.73 -2.82 7.46
C GLY A 38 2.11 -3.49 7.54
N SER A 39 2.59 -3.72 8.76
CA SER A 39 3.84 -4.44 9.03
C SER A 39 3.72 -5.94 8.66
N GLY A 40 4.87 -6.57 8.37
CA GLY A 40 4.95 -7.97 7.98
C GLY A 40 4.72 -8.22 6.48
N ALA A 41 5.00 -9.45 6.06
CA ALA A 41 4.80 -9.89 4.69
C ALA A 41 3.31 -10.10 4.41
N SER A 42 2.77 -9.45 3.38
CA SER A 42 1.35 -9.52 3.04
C SER A 42 1.13 -9.52 1.53
N ASN A 43 0.16 -10.31 1.06
CA ASN A 43 -0.27 -10.26 -0.32
C ASN A 43 -1.09 -8.99 -0.61
N MET A 44 -1.40 -8.73 -1.87
CA MET A 44 -2.15 -7.55 -2.32
C MET A 44 -3.52 -7.36 -1.67
N ASP A 45 -4.12 -8.41 -1.15
CA ASP A 45 -5.43 -8.38 -0.49
C ASP A 45 -5.33 -8.09 1.02
N GLU A 46 -4.11 -7.99 1.56
CA GLU A 46 -3.81 -7.93 3.01
C GLU A 46 -4.49 -9.06 3.79
N LYS A 47 -4.38 -10.28 3.25
CA LYS A 47 -5.13 -11.44 3.72
C LYS A 47 -4.71 -11.87 5.13
N VAL A 48 -5.70 -11.94 6.04
CA VAL A 48 -5.56 -12.47 7.39
C VAL A 48 -6.63 -13.53 7.62
N GLY A 49 -6.22 -14.78 7.65
CA GLY A 49 -7.15 -15.91 7.73
C GLY A 49 -8.10 -15.97 6.53
N LYS A 50 -9.39 -15.73 6.76
CA LYS A 50 -10.42 -15.67 5.70
C LYS A 50 -10.75 -14.23 5.26
N LEU A 51 -10.20 -13.22 5.92
CA LEU A 51 -10.46 -11.82 5.62
C LEU A 51 -9.51 -11.32 4.53
N THR A 52 -10.03 -10.47 3.66
CA THR A 52 -9.30 -9.85 2.54
C THR A 52 -9.62 -8.35 2.48
N PRO A 53 -9.23 -7.57 3.52
CA PRO A 53 -9.72 -6.20 3.70
C PRO A 53 -9.41 -5.28 2.51
N PHE A 54 -8.24 -5.37 1.89
CA PHE A 54 -7.92 -4.52 0.73
C PHE A 54 -8.74 -4.91 -0.50
N LYS A 55 -8.98 -6.20 -0.73
CA LYS A 55 -9.86 -6.64 -1.80
C LYS A 55 -11.30 -6.15 -1.58
N ASP A 56 -11.82 -6.32 -0.36
CA ASP A 56 -13.18 -5.94 -0.04
C ASP A 56 -13.40 -4.43 -0.18
N LEU A 57 -12.43 -3.62 0.27
CA LEU A 57 -12.42 -2.17 0.09
C LEU A 57 -12.31 -1.79 -1.40
N ALA A 58 -11.38 -2.38 -2.16
CA ALA A 58 -11.20 -2.09 -3.57
C ALA A 58 -12.50 -2.34 -4.37
N GLN A 59 -13.14 -3.47 -4.11
CA GLN A 59 -14.40 -3.82 -4.75
C GLN A 59 -15.57 -2.91 -4.30
N GLY A 60 -15.58 -2.52 -3.03
CA GLY A 60 -16.52 -1.55 -2.50
C GLY A 60 -16.38 -0.17 -3.16
N LEU A 61 -15.17 0.34 -3.22
CA LEU A 61 -14.83 1.62 -3.85
C LEU A 61 -15.20 1.65 -5.34
N ALA A 62 -14.91 0.58 -6.07
CA ALA A 62 -15.23 0.49 -7.51
C ALA A 62 -16.75 0.58 -7.77
N ARG A 63 -17.59 0.03 -6.90
CA ARG A 63 -19.06 0.18 -6.97
C ARG A 63 -19.53 1.62 -6.76
N HIS A 64 -18.67 2.47 -6.16
CA HIS A 64 -18.94 3.89 -5.92
C HIS A 64 -18.16 4.82 -6.86
N GLY A 65 -17.65 4.28 -7.98
CA GLY A 65 -16.99 5.11 -9.00
C GLY A 65 -15.53 5.49 -8.65
N ILE A 66 -14.88 4.76 -7.75
CA ILE A 66 -13.51 5.03 -7.33
C ILE A 66 -12.63 3.84 -7.72
N ALA A 67 -11.59 4.10 -8.50
CA ALA A 67 -10.60 3.09 -8.85
C ALA A 67 -9.62 2.82 -7.69
N SER A 68 -8.89 1.72 -7.77
CA SER A 68 -7.84 1.46 -6.76
C SER A 68 -6.75 0.54 -7.30
N VAL A 69 -5.55 0.70 -6.76
CA VAL A 69 -4.44 -0.22 -6.95
C VAL A 69 -4.07 -0.90 -5.63
N ARG A 70 -3.92 -2.22 -5.68
CA ARG A 70 -3.35 -3.05 -4.62
C ARG A 70 -2.28 -3.96 -5.21
N TYR A 71 -1.23 -4.23 -4.46
CA TYR A 71 -0.07 -4.98 -4.93
C TYR A 71 0.52 -5.83 -3.81
N ASP A 72 1.24 -6.90 -4.17
CA ASP A 72 1.94 -7.74 -3.19
C ASP A 72 3.06 -6.92 -2.53
N LYS A 73 3.14 -6.98 -1.20
CA LYS A 73 4.23 -6.32 -0.50
C LYS A 73 5.58 -6.94 -0.87
N ARG A 74 6.62 -6.13 -0.97
CA ARG A 74 7.96 -6.57 -1.40
C ARG A 74 8.49 -7.72 -0.54
N SER A 75 8.31 -7.67 0.78
CA SER A 75 8.68 -8.74 1.69
C SER A 75 7.88 -10.04 1.49
N PHE A 76 6.66 -9.95 0.98
CA PHE A 76 5.86 -11.12 0.61
C PHE A 76 6.35 -11.72 -0.72
N ALA A 77 6.49 -10.89 -1.75
CA ALA A 77 6.86 -11.34 -3.10
C ALA A 77 8.31 -11.81 -3.20
N HIS A 78 9.22 -11.16 -2.48
CA HIS A 78 10.67 -11.31 -2.63
C HIS A 78 11.43 -11.51 -1.31
N GLY A 79 10.77 -11.91 -0.21
CA GLY A 79 11.35 -11.94 1.13
C GLY A 79 12.70 -12.66 1.22
N PHE A 80 12.81 -13.86 0.63
CA PHE A 80 14.08 -14.60 0.60
C PHE A 80 15.18 -13.85 -0.17
N LYS A 81 14.83 -13.28 -1.34
CA LYS A 81 15.78 -12.54 -2.19
C LYS A 81 16.25 -11.25 -1.50
N LEU A 82 15.36 -10.59 -0.77
CA LEU A 82 15.69 -9.41 0.03
C LEU A 82 16.68 -9.73 1.15
N LEU A 83 16.47 -10.84 1.87
CA LEU A 83 17.37 -11.28 2.95
C LEU A 83 18.77 -11.65 2.44
N MET A 84 18.88 -12.15 1.22
CA MET A 84 20.15 -12.53 0.60
C MET A 84 20.84 -11.36 -0.11
N ASP A 85 20.15 -10.25 -0.32
CA ASP A 85 20.68 -9.07 -1.00
C ASP A 85 21.51 -8.20 -0.05
N LYS A 86 22.82 -8.40 -0.08
CA LYS A 86 23.77 -7.63 0.71
C LYS A 86 24.11 -6.24 0.11
N SER A 87 23.52 -5.88 -1.03
CA SER A 87 23.80 -4.61 -1.70
C SER A 87 23.07 -3.42 -1.08
N GLN A 88 22.06 -3.67 -0.24
CA GLN A 88 21.28 -2.63 0.43
C GLN A 88 20.64 -3.16 1.71
N ASP A 89 20.49 -2.28 2.69
CA ASP A 89 19.69 -2.56 3.87
C ASP A 89 18.19 -2.46 3.54
N VAL A 90 17.39 -3.41 4.03
CA VAL A 90 15.94 -3.38 3.87
C VAL A 90 15.36 -2.38 4.88
N THR A 91 14.96 -1.23 4.39
CA THR A 91 14.33 -0.16 5.17
C THR A 91 12.85 -0.02 4.82
N VAL A 92 12.06 0.65 5.67
CA VAL A 92 10.66 0.99 5.36
C VAL A 92 10.52 1.82 4.07
N LYS A 93 11.58 2.57 3.71
CA LYS A 93 11.61 3.30 2.44
C LYS A 93 11.57 2.32 1.27
N ILE A 94 12.50 1.39 1.23
CA ILE A 94 12.64 0.41 0.14
C ILE A 94 11.46 -0.58 0.13
N GLU A 95 11.00 -1.02 1.32
CA GLU A 95 9.96 -2.06 1.42
C GLU A 95 8.54 -1.53 1.20
N THR A 96 8.30 -0.24 1.43
CA THR A 96 6.94 0.27 1.47
C THR A 96 6.77 1.61 0.74
N ILE A 97 7.64 2.60 1.00
CA ILE A 97 7.45 3.96 0.47
C ILE A 97 7.68 3.99 -1.04
N ASP A 98 8.81 3.46 -1.50
CA ASP A 98 9.15 3.45 -2.93
C ASP A 98 8.11 2.64 -3.74
N ASP A 99 7.61 1.54 -3.20
CA ASP A 99 6.58 0.72 -3.86
C ASP A 99 5.24 1.46 -3.96
N ALA A 100 4.85 2.19 -2.90
CA ALA A 100 3.64 2.99 -2.92
C ALA A 100 3.71 4.14 -3.95
N ILE A 101 4.88 4.79 -4.06
CA ILE A 101 5.12 5.84 -5.05
C ILE A 101 5.01 5.27 -6.48
N MET A 102 5.68 4.15 -6.76
CA MET A 102 5.59 3.49 -8.08
C MET A 102 4.15 3.05 -8.42
N ALA A 103 3.41 2.56 -7.44
CA ALA A 103 2.00 2.22 -7.63
C ALA A 103 1.12 3.45 -7.90
N THR A 104 1.46 4.59 -7.31
CA THR A 104 0.80 5.87 -7.56
C THR A 104 1.08 6.39 -8.96
N GLU A 105 2.32 6.29 -9.44
CA GLU A 105 2.70 6.66 -10.79
C GLU A 105 1.88 5.89 -11.83
N LEU A 106 1.72 4.57 -11.66
CA LEU A 106 0.86 3.75 -12.52
C LEU A 106 -0.59 4.27 -12.58
N LEU A 107 -1.14 4.72 -11.45
CA LEU A 107 -2.49 5.31 -11.44
C LEU A 107 -2.53 6.65 -12.18
N ARG A 108 -1.54 7.52 -11.98
CA ARG A 108 -1.50 8.85 -12.60
C ARG A 108 -1.27 8.79 -14.12
N GLU A 109 -0.62 7.75 -14.60
CA GLU A 109 -0.38 7.51 -16.02
C GLU A 109 -1.60 6.89 -16.75
N ASP A 110 -2.55 6.29 -16.02
CA ASP A 110 -3.74 5.69 -16.61
C ASP A 110 -4.75 6.79 -17.03
N PRO A 111 -5.11 6.90 -18.31
CA PRO A 111 -6.02 7.96 -18.79
C PRO A 111 -7.43 7.88 -18.20
N ARG A 112 -7.80 6.77 -17.59
CA ARG A 112 -9.09 6.59 -16.92
C ARG A 112 -9.12 7.18 -15.51
N ILE A 113 -7.94 7.57 -14.98
CA ILE A 113 -7.78 8.10 -13.62
C ILE A 113 -7.57 9.61 -13.68
N ASN A 114 -8.19 10.34 -12.75
CA ASN A 114 -7.88 11.74 -12.53
C ASN A 114 -6.62 11.86 -11.67
N PRO A 115 -5.47 12.29 -12.21
CA PRO A 115 -4.20 12.32 -11.50
C PRO A 115 -4.18 13.28 -10.30
N GLU A 116 -5.07 14.29 -10.28
CA GLU A 116 -5.21 15.24 -9.16
C GLU A 116 -6.10 14.68 -8.03
N ARG A 117 -6.74 13.53 -8.25
CA ARG A 117 -7.66 12.90 -7.29
C ARG A 117 -7.20 11.49 -6.91
N VAL A 118 -5.91 11.35 -6.63
CA VAL A 118 -5.31 10.12 -6.11
C VAL A 118 -5.14 10.26 -4.60
N PHE A 119 -5.62 9.26 -3.87
CA PHE A 119 -5.61 9.18 -2.40
C PHE A 119 -4.78 7.98 -1.94
N ILE A 120 -4.28 8.04 -0.70
CA ILE A 120 -3.70 6.88 -0.01
C ILE A 120 -4.71 6.33 0.99
N ILE A 121 -4.86 5.01 1.03
CA ILE A 121 -5.40 4.27 2.18
C ILE A 121 -4.26 3.45 2.77
N GLY A 122 -3.76 3.86 3.93
CA GLY A 122 -2.71 3.14 4.64
C GLY A 122 -3.25 2.43 5.87
N HIS A 123 -2.93 1.14 6.01
CA HIS A 123 -3.30 0.35 7.17
C HIS A 123 -2.12 0.19 8.13
N SER A 124 -2.35 0.38 9.44
CA SER A 124 -1.34 0.17 10.50
C SER A 124 -0.03 0.92 10.19
N MET A 125 1.09 0.24 9.97
CA MET A 125 2.37 0.85 9.56
C MET A 125 2.22 1.66 8.26
N GLY A 126 1.45 1.19 7.27
CA GLY A 126 1.17 1.93 6.04
C GLY A 126 0.44 3.25 6.30
N GLY A 127 -0.47 3.27 7.28
CA GLY A 127 -1.10 4.51 7.76
C GLY A 127 -0.12 5.46 8.43
N MET A 128 0.82 4.94 9.21
CA MET A 128 1.89 5.75 9.83
C MET A 128 2.85 6.33 8.80
N LEU A 129 3.10 5.62 7.70
CA LEU A 129 4.00 6.03 6.63
C LEU A 129 3.33 6.94 5.59
N SER A 130 2.00 6.98 5.52
CA SER A 130 1.26 7.77 4.52
C SER A 130 1.66 9.25 4.48
N PRO A 131 1.85 9.97 5.61
CA PRO A 131 2.33 11.35 5.57
C PRO A 131 3.76 11.49 5.01
N ARG A 132 4.60 10.48 5.22
CA ARG A 132 5.96 10.47 4.66
C ARG A 132 5.95 10.17 3.16
N ILE A 133 5.08 9.26 2.70
CA ILE A 133 4.87 8.99 1.28
C ILE A 133 4.42 10.26 0.57
N ASP A 134 3.46 10.98 1.14
CA ASP A 134 2.98 12.26 0.59
C ASP A 134 4.09 13.32 0.57
N ALA A 135 4.93 13.40 1.60
CA ALA A 135 6.05 14.34 1.65
C ALA A 135 7.16 14.01 0.62
N GLU A 136 7.35 12.74 0.25
CA GLU A 136 8.38 12.32 -0.72
C GLU A 136 7.88 12.40 -2.18
N ASP A 137 6.63 12.03 -2.45
CA ASP A 137 6.04 12.03 -3.79
C ASP A 137 5.23 13.31 -4.06
N GLY A 138 4.47 13.78 -3.05
CA GLY A 138 3.58 14.93 -3.13
C GLY A 138 2.32 14.69 -3.96
N ASN A 139 1.40 15.69 -3.91
CA ASN A 139 0.21 15.75 -4.75
C ASN A 139 -0.84 14.65 -4.54
N TYR A 140 -0.93 14.06 -3.34
CA TYR A 140 -2.10 13.26 -2.99
C TYR A 140 -3.27 14.18 -2.61
N ALA A 141 -4.46 13.83 -3.08
CA ALA A 141 -5.68 14.57 -2.75
C ALA A 141 -6.10 14.37 -1.28
N GLY A 142 -5.59 13.33 -0.63
CA GLY A 142 -5.81 13.07 0.79
C GLY A 142 -5.28 11.72 1.25
N LEU A 143 -5.16 11.59 2.57
CA LEU A 143 -4.65 10.40 3.25
C LEU A 143 -5.73 9.83 4.15
N ILE A 144 -6.02 8.54 4.03
CA ILE A 144 -6.95 7.80 4.88
C ILE A 144 -6.13 6.84 5.73
N ILE A 145 -6.08 7.10 7.02
CA ILE A 145 -5.27 6.34 7.98
C ILE A 145 -6.16 5.35 8.73
N MET A 146 -5.97 4.07 8.42
CA MET A 146 -6.68 2.98 9.07
C MET A 146 -5.78 2.34 10.14
N ALA A 147 -6.20 2.37 11.40
CA ALA A 147 -5.46 1.80 12.54
C ALA A 147 -3.99 2.26 12.62
N GLY A 148 -3.66 3.43 12.10
CA GLY A 148 -2.34 4.05 12.22
C GLY A 148 -2.19 4.72 13.60
N SER A 149 -0.93 4.82 14.05
CA SER A 149 -0.60 5.52 15.29
C SER A 149 0.27 6.76 15.00
N PRO A 150 0.06 7.88 15.71
CA PRO A 150 0.95 9.03 15.62
C PRO A 150 2.29 8.81 16.34
N ARG A 151 2.42 7.72 17.11
CA ARG A 151 3.65 7.37 17.83
C ARG A 151 4.62 6.64 16.91
N LYS A 152 5.91 6.76 17.20
CA LYS A 152 6.94 6.01 16.49
C LYS A 152 6.73 4.50 16.65
N LEU A 153 7.06 3.73 15.62
CA LEU A 153 6.87 2.27 15.63
C LEU A 153 7.64 1.60 16.76
N GLU A 154 8.86 2.07 17.04
CA GLU A 154 9.70 1.59 18.13
C GLU A 154 9.02 1.78 19.50
N GLU A 155 8.35 2.90 19.72
CA GLU A 155 7.63 3.17 20.97
C GLU A 155 6.39 2.27 21.12
N ILE A 156 5.78 1.86 20.03
CA ILE A 156 4.62 0.96 20.05
C ILE A 156 5.08 -0.45 20.39
N ILE A 157 6.17 -0.91 19.77
CA ILE A 157 6.73 -2.25 20.00
C ILE A 157 7.22 -2.39 21.45
N LEU A 158 7.96 -1.39 21.97
CA LEU A 158 8.51 -1.38 23.31
C LEU A 158 7.47 -1.26 24.43
N LYS A 159 6.27 -0.74 24.12
CA LYS A 159 5.17 -0.59 25.08
C LYS A 159 4.13 -1.70 24.99
N ASN A 160 4.41 -2.79 24.30
CA ASN A 160 3.47 -3.90 24.23
C ASN A 160 3.33 -4.55 25.61
N PRO A 161 2.10 -4.72 26.15
CA PRO A 161 1.90 -5.23 27.54
C PRO A 161 2.46 -6.63 27.81
N ALA A 162 2.85 -7.37 26.78
CA ALA A 162 3.55 -8.65 26.95
C ALA A 162 4.92 -8.51 27.65
N ASP A 163 5.56 -7.33 27.56
CA ASP A 163 6.84 -7.06 28.24
C ASP A 163 6.68 -6.45 29.64
N ALA A 164 5.48 -6.00 30.00
CA ALA A 164 5.20 -5.43 31.32
C ALA A 164 5.02 -6.47 32.43
N SER A 165 5.02 -7.78 32.09
CA SER A 165 4.83 -8.87 33.05
C SER A 165 6.15 -9.47 33.60
N HIS A 166 7.30 -8.87 33.32
CA HIS A 166 8.60 -9.35 33.73
C HIS A 166 9.41 -8.33 34.55
N SER A 167 8.74 -7.36 35.18
CA SER A 167 9.37 -6.45 36.13
C SER A 167 8.57 -6.43 37.43
N ASP A 168 8.74 -7.50 38.22
CA ASP A 168 8.61 -7.54 39.69
C ASP A 168 9.75 -8.39 40.27
#